data_382ea2f046a1b3aa8f8461c376de1138
#
_entry.id   382ea2f046a1b3aa8f8461c376de1138
#
_cell.length_a   1.000
_cell.length_b   1.000
_cell.length_c   1.000
_cell.angle_alpha   90.00
_cell.angle_beta   90.00
_cell.angle_gamma   90.00
#
_symmetry.space_group_name_H-M   'P 1'
#
loop_
_entity.id
_entity.type
_entity.pdbx_description
1 polymer ?
#
loop_
_entity_poly.entity_id
_entity_poly.type
_entity_poly.pdbx_seq_one_letter_code
_entity_poly.pdbx_strand_id
1 'polypeptide(L)'
;MNNMNKRTFLSLLLCVCCLSFLHAERVDMQQAGADVQGRKLNTALINSTIDRLNAHGGGTLVFPAGTYLTGSIHMKSNITLELEAGATLKFSENFDDFLPYVEVRHEGIMMKSFQPLIYAVDAENITIKGDGDFTFPVFTVA
;
A
#
# COMPACT_ATOMS: atom_id res chain seq x y z
N MET A 1 -23.45 19.35 -44.28
CA MET A 1 -23.95 18.19 -43.56
C MET A 1 -22.86 17.14 -43.54
N ASN A 2 -22.26 16.90 -42.39
CA ASN A 2 -21.09 16.06 -42.28
C ASN A 2 -21.47 14.57 -42.22
N ASN A 3 -21.21 13.87 -43.33
CA ASN A 3 -21.18 12.43 -43.34
C ASN A 3 -19.94 11.95 -42.57
N MET A 4 -20.04 11.92 -41.27
CA MET A 4 -19.03 11.30 -40.46
C MET A 4 -19.17 9.78 -40.65
N ASN A 5 -18.21 9.18 -41.35
CA ASN A 5 -18.19 7.75 -41.66
C ASN A 5 -18.38 6.97 -40.37
N LYS A 6 -19.24 5.96 -40.34
CA LYS A 6 -19.49 5.04 -39.21
C LYS A 6 -18.19 4.46 -38.65
N ARG A 7 -17.16 4.31 -39.47
CA ARG A 7 -15.81 3.86 -39.09
C ARG A 7 -15.06 4.88 -38.22
N THR A 8 -15.17 6.18 -38.55
CA THR A 8 -14.55 7.27 -37.76
C THR A 8 -15.27 7.48 -36.43
N PHE A 9 -16.59 7.31 -36.39
CA PHE A 9 -17.39 7.39 -35.18
C PHE A 9 -17.08 6.24 -34.23
N LEU A 10 -16.94 5.02 -34.77
CA LEU A 10 -16.59 3.82 -34.00
C LEU A 10 -15.15 3.91 -33.43
N SER A 11 -14.21 4.45 -34.22
CA SER A 11 -12.84 4.69 -33.81
C SER A 11 -12.72 5.74 -32.69
N LEU A 12 -13.52 6.82 -32.79
CA LEU A 12 -13.57 7.87 -31.78
C LEU A 12 -14.21 7.36 -30.47
N LEU A 13 -15.27 6.54 -30.58
CA LEU A 13 -15.93 5.91 -29.44
C LEU A 13 -15.00 4.92 -28.71
N LEU A 14 -14.18 4.16 -29.45
CA LEU A 14 -13.19 3.24 -28.89
C LEU A 14 -12.06 4.00 -28.18
N CYS A 15 -11.65 5.15 -28.70
CA CYS A 15 -10.63 6.01 -28.11
C CYS A 15 -11.11 6.65 -26.78
N VAL A 16 -12.37 7.06 -26.71
CA VAL A 16 -12.97 7.62 -25.49
C VAL A 16 -13.14 6.56 -24.40
N CYS A 17 -13.43 5.30 -24.75
CA CYS A 17 -13.45 4.18 -23.80
C CYS A 17 -12.08 3.89 -23.18
N CYS A 18 -10.99 4.08 -23.92
CA CYS A 18 -9.63 3.86 -23.39
C CYS A 18 -9.17 4.93 -22.40
N LEU A 19 -9.75 6.11 -22.42
CA LEU A 19 -9.41 7.21 -21.50
C LEU A 19 -10.04 7.08 -20.10
N SER A 20 -10.99 6.17 -19.92
CA SER A 20 -11.71 6.01 -18.65
C SER A 20 -10.98 5.13 -17.61
N PHE A 21 -9.82 4.56 -17.93
CA PHE A 21 -9.13 3.61 -17.06
C PHE A 21 -7.91 4.17 -16.31
N LEU A 22 -7.64 5.47 -16.39
CA LEU A 22 -6.51 6.09 -15.68
C LEU A 22 -6.90 6.75 -14.35
N HIS A 23 -7.93 6.25 -13.68
CA HIS A 23 -8.19 6.72 -12.32
C HIS A 23 -7.49 5.78 -11.34
N ALA A 24 -6.37 6.22 -10.77
CA ALA A 24 -5.72 5.49 -9.69
C ALA A 24 -6.73 5.33 -8.53
N GLU A 25 -7.07 4.11 -8.21
CA GLU A 25 -8.04 3.81 -7.15
C GLU A 25 -7.52 4.32 -5.82
N ARG A 26 -8.38 4.97 -5.05
CA ARG A 26 -8.11 5.41 -3.67
C ARG A 26 -8.95 4.59 -2.72
N VAL A 27 -8.31 3.95 -1.77
CA VAL A 27 -8.97 3.11 -0.76
C VAL A 27 -8.78 3.73 0.60
N ASP A 28 -9.88 4.16 1.22
CA ASP A 28 -9.93 4.59 2.60
C ASP A 28 -9.86 3.34 3.50
N MET A 29 -8.79 3.24 4.29
CA MET A 29 -8.54 2.05 5.10
C MET A 29 -9.52 1.90 6.26
N GLN A 30 -10.06 3.00 6.79
CA GLN A 30 -11.11 2.95 7.80
C GLN A 30 -12.40 2.39 7.21
N GLN A 31 -12.81 2.85 6.03
CA GLN A 31 -13.98 2.32 5.32
C GLN A 31 -13.78 0.88 4.85
N ALA A 32 -12.55 0.50 4.56
CA ALA A 32 -12.20 -0.89 4.22
C ALA A 32 -12.25 -1.85 5.43
N GLY A 33 -12.46 -1.33 6.64
CA GLY A 33 -12.62 -2.13 7.85
C GLY A 33 -11.38 -2.23 8.74
N ALA A 34 -10.40 -1.34 8.57
CA ALA A 34 -9.24 -1.28 9.45
C ALA A 34 -9.64 -0.89 10.89
N ASP A 35 -8.99 -1.50 11.86
CA ASP A 35 -9.05 -1.06 13.26
C ASP A 35 -8.25 0.23 13.41
N VAL A 36 -8.94 1.30 13.81
CA VAL A 36 -8.36 2.64 13.97
C VAL A 36 -8.02 2.99 15.41
N GLN A 37 -8.13 2.02 16.32
CA GLN A 37 -7.87 2.21 17.75
C GLN A 37 -6.56 1.57 18.22
N GLY A 38 -5.81 0.96 17.29
CA GLY A 38 -4.54 0.32 17.58
C GLY A 38 -4.63 -0.96 18.42
N ARG A 39 -5.76 -1.64 18.39
CA ARG A 39 -6.02 -2.86 19.18
C ARG A 39 -5.87 -4.14 18.38
N LYS A 40 -6.12 -4.07 17.08
CA LYS A 40 -6.07 -5.23 16.18
C LYS A 40 -5.07 -4.97 15.08
N LEU A 41 -4.38 -6.03 14.65
CA LEU A 41 -3.47 -5.96 13.52
C LEU A 41 -4.24 -5.74 12.22
N ASN A 42 -3.83 -4.74 11.48
CA ASN A 42 -4.31 -4.42 10.14
C ASN A 42 -3.41 -4.98 9.04
N THR A 43 -2.35 -5.69 9.37
CA THR A 43 -1.32 -6.15 8.43
C THR A 43 -1.89 -6.90 7.24
N ALA A 44 -2.77 -7.86 7.49
CA ALA A 44 -3.40 -8.66 6.42
C ALA A 44 -4.27 -7.79 5.50
N LEU A 45 -5.06 -6.88 6.07
CA LEU A 45 -5.92 -5.97 5.31
C LEU A 45 -5.08 -5.00 4.47
N ILE A 46 -4.03 -4.42 5.04
CA ILE A 46 -3.13 -3.48 4.33
C ILE A 46 -2.46 -4.21 3.16
N ASN A 47 -1.82 -5.35 3.40
CA ASN A 47 -1.10 -6.07 2.37
C ASN A 47 -2.03 -6.62 1.28
N SER A 48 -3.21 -7.15 1.63
CA SER A 48 -4.19 -7.61 0.63
C SER A 48 -4.74 -6.46 -0.21
N THR A 49 -4.91 -5.27 0.36
CA THR A 49 -5.30 -4.06 -0.38
C THR A 49 -4.20 -3.62 -1.34
N ILE A 50 -2.94 -3.64 -0.91
CA ILE A 50 -1.77 -3.38 -1.78
C ILE A 50 -1.74 -4.37 -2.94
N ASP A 51 -1.92 -5.67 -2.67
CA ASP A 51 -1.92 -6.74 -3.69
C ASP A 51 -3.02 -6.50 -4.72
N ARG A 52 -4.22 -6.19 -4.26
CA ARG A 52 -5.37 -5.90 -5.13
C ARG A 52 -5.13 -4.67 -5.99
N LEU A 53 -4.68 -3.57 -5.41
CA LEU A 53 -4.40 -2.34 -6.15
C LEU A 53 -3.27 -2.54 -7.17
N ASN A 54 -2.20 -3.22 -6.78
CA ASN A 54 -1.10 -3.53 -7.69
C ASN A 54 -1.57 -4.37 -8.89
N ALA A 55 -2.43 -5.37 -8.67
CA ALA A 55 -3.01 -6.20 -9.73
C ALA A 55 -3.88 -5.39 -10.72
N HIS A 56 -4.40 -4.23 -10.31
CA HIS A 56 -5.20 -3.31 -11.13
C HIS A 56 -4.39 -2.09 -11.63
N GLY A 57 -3.07 -2.14 -11.58
CA GLY A 57 -2.20 -1.10 -12.12
C GLY A 57 -1.73 -0.06 -11.11
N GLY A 58 -2.10 -0.19 -9.84
CA GLY A 58 -1.68 0.69 -8.75
C GLY A 58 -2.81 1.45 -8.10
N GLY A 59 -2.48 2.20 -7.06
CA GLY A 59 -3.46 3.01 -6.33
C GLY A 59 -2.92 3.59 -5.04
N THR A 60 -3.82 4.20 -4.27
CA THR A 60 -3.49 4.87 -3.02
C THR A 60 -4.28 4.26 -1.87
N LEU A 61 -3.56 3.83 -0.82
CA LEU A 61 -4.15 3.53 0.48
C LEU A 61 -4.17 4.82 1.30
N VAL A 62 -5.35 5.25 1.70
CA VAL A 62 -5.54 6.44 2.53
C VAL A 62 -5.81 6.00 3.96
N PHE A 63 -5.04 6.55 4.88
CA PHE A 63 -5.20 6.35 6.32
C PHE A 63 -5.74 7.64 6.94
N PRO A 64 -7.06 7.76 7.18
CA PRO A 64 -7.63 8.86 7.95
C PRO A 64 -7.12 8.88 9.39
N ALA A 65 -7.45 9.94 10.13
CA ALA A 65 -7.07 10.07 11.54
C ALA A 65 -7.44 8.82 12.35
N GLY A 66 -6.48 8.28 13.11
CA GLY A 66 -6.61 7.07 13.92
C GLY A 66 -5.27 6.37 14.10
N THR A 67 -5.26 5.33 14.93
CA THR A 67 -4.07 4.51 15.17
C THR A 67 -4.24 3.14 14.53
N TYR A 68 -3.38 2.84 13.56
CA TYR A 68 -3.40 1.61 12.78
C TYR A 68 -2.24 0.70 13.21
N LEU A 69 -2.54 -0.30 14.04
CA LEU A 69 -1.54 -1.30 14.44
C LEU A 69 -1.24 -2.22 13.27
N THR A 70 0.03 -2.42 12.96
CA THR A 70 0.46 -3.27 11.84
C THR A 70 1.77 -3.99 12.13
N GLY A 71 1.99 -5.11 11.46
CA GLY A 71 3.29 -5.74 11.28
C GLY A 71 3.94 -5.21 10.00
N SER A 72 4.63 -6.09 9.28
CA SER A 72 5.35 -5.73 8.06
C SER A 72 4.42 -5.33 6.91
N ILE A 73 4.73 -4.23 6.24
CA ILE A 73 4.06 -3.75 5.04
C ILE A 73 4.92 -4.03 3.82
N HIS A 74 4.40 -4.83 2.90
CA HIS A 74 5.06 -5.16 1.65
C HIS A 74 4.55 -4.26 0.52
N MET A 75 5.34 -3.25 0.19
CA MET A 75 5.03 -2.32 -0.90
C MET A 75 5.23 -2.97 -2.26
N LYS A 76 4.36 -2.65 -3.19
CA LYS A 76 4.42 -3.08 -4.60
C LYS A 76 4.45 -1.88 -5.53
N SER A 77 4.72 -2.13 -6.81
CA SER A 77 4.80 -1.07 -7.81
C SER A 77 3.50 -0.27 -7.92
N ASN A 78 3.66 1.03 -8.14
CA ASN A 78 2.57 1.99 -8.34
C ASN A 78 1.64 2.15 -7.13
N ILE A 79 2.15 1.94 -5.92
CA ILE A 79 1.38 2.08 -4.68
C ILE A 79 1.81 3.33 -3.92
N THR A 80 0.81 4.07 -3.47
CA THR A 80 0.97 5.20 -2.56
C THR A 80 0.34 4.90 -1.22
N LEU A 81 1.08 5.09 -0.12
CA LEU A 81 0.53 5.21 1.23
C LEU A 81 0.37 6.70 1.55
N GLU A 82 -0.84 7.11 1.88
CA GLU A 82 -1.16 8.48 2.24
C GLU A 82 -1.72 8.52 3.66
N LEU A 83 -0.98 9.12 4.58
CA LEU A 83 -1.37 9.30 5.97
C LEU A 83 -1.93 10.70 6.15
N GLU A 84 -3.22 10.82 6.45
CA GLU A 84 -3.83 12.10 6.76
C GLU A 84 -3.38 12.62 8.13
N ALA A 85 -3.57 13.91 8.38
CA ALA A 85 -3.28 14.51 9.68
C ALA A 85 -4.02 13.75 10.80
N GLY A 86 -3.29 13.35 11.85
CA GLY A 86 -3.82 12.57 12.95
C GLY A 86 -3.85 11.05 12.72
N ALA A 87 -3.42 10.57 11.55
CA ALA A 87 -3.18 9.16 11.33
C ALA A 87 -1.85 8.73 11.94
N THR A 88 -1.81 7.57 12.58
CA THR A 88 -0.59 6.97 13.11
C THR A 88 -0.50 5.51 12.64
N LEU A 89 0.51 5.17 11.88
CA LEU A 89 0.90 3.79 11.62
C LEU A 89 1.79 3.31 12.78
N LYS A 90 1.22 2.48 13.64
CA LYS A 90 1.92 1.91 14.79
C LYS A 90 2.38 0.51 14.46
N PHE A 91 3.69 0.29 14.45
CA PHE A 91 4.26 -1.05 14.25
C PHE A 91 4.22 -1.86 15.54
N SER A 92 3.89 -3.15 15.38
CA SER A 92 3.78 -4.09 16.50
C SER A 92 5.11 -4.25 17.26
N GLU A 93 5.00 -4.47 18.55
CA GLU A 93 6.14 -4.82 19.41
C GLU A 93 6.37 -6.33 19.48
N ASN A 94 5.46 -7.13 18.90
CA ASN A 94 5.58 -8.57 18.82
C ASN A 94 6.34 -8.98 17.55
N PHE A 95 7.49 -9.63 17.72
CA PHE A 95 8.32 -10.09 16.60
C PHE A 95 7.62 -11.09 15.69
N ASP A 96 6.67 -11.88 16.21
CA ASP A 96 5.92 -12.85 15.41
C ASP A 96 5.05 -12.19 14.32
N ASP A 97 4.71 -10.91 14.49
CA ASP A 97 3.97 -10.13 13.51
C ASP A 97 4.80 -9.74 12.27
N PHE A 98 6.11 -10.07 12.29
CA PHE A 98 7.06 -9.85 11.21
C PHE A 98 7.57 -11.14 10.58
N LEU A 99 6.85 -12.24 10.78
CA LEU A 99 7.11 -13.52 10.12
C LEU A 99 6.34 -13.61 8.78
N PRO A 100 6.75 -14.49 7.85
CA PRO A 100 7.89 -15.40 7.94
C PRO A 100 9.24 -14.69 7.80
N TYR A 101 10.32 -15.37 8.18
CA TYR A 101 11.67 -14.86 7.96
C TYR A 101 11.93 -14.66 6.46
N VAL A 102 12.66 -13.60 6.14
CA VAL A 102 13.16 -13.32 4.80
C VAL A 102 14.68 -13.52 4.74
N GLU A 103 15.16 -13.90 3.57
CA GLU A 103 16.60 -13.98 3.33
C GLU A 103 17.12 -12.58 2.99
N VAL A 104 18.10 -12.13 3.74
CA VAL A 104 18.78 -10.86 3.53
C VAL A 104 20.28 -11.09 3.37
N ARG A 105 20.92 -10.23 2.57
CA ARG A 105 22.37 -10.23 2.42
C ARG A 105 22.95 -9.11 3.28
N HIS A 106 23.75 -9.49 4.27
CA HIS A 106 24.47 -8.55 5.13
C HIS A 106 25.96 -8.84 5.05
N GLU A 107 26.76 -7.84 4.69
CA GLU A 107 28.22 -7.95 4.55
C GLU A 107 28.67 -9.17 3.70
N GLY A 108 27.91 -9.54 2.68
CA GLY A 108 28.23 -10.66 1.80
C GLY A 108 27.72 -12.02 2.28
N ILE A 109 27.14 -12.13 3.47
CA ILE A 109 26.58 -13.35 4.04
C ILE A 109 25.05 -13.34 3.89
N MET A 110 24.51 -14.48 3.42
CA MET A 110 23.04 -14.69 3.41
C MET A 110 22.60 -15.14 4.79
N MET A 111 21.62 -14.44 5.33
CA MET A 111 21.04 -14.74 6.64
C MET A 111 19.52 -14.61 6.64
N LYS A 112 18.85 -15.31 7.55
CA LYS A 112 17.44 -15.14 7.80
C LYS A 112 17.22 -14.01 8.79
N SER A 113 16.29 -13.11 8.45
CA SER A 113 15.89 -11.99 9.30
C SER A 113 14.38 -11.90 9.38
N PHE A 114 13.86 -11.23 10.40
CA PHE A 114 12.48 -10.78 10.39
C PHE A 114 12.23 -9.86 9.19
N GLN A 115 10.98 -9.81 8.73
CA GLN A 115 10.61 -8.87 7.68
C GLN A 115 10.84 -7.43 8.17
N PRO A 116 11.35 -6.53 7.32
CA PRO A 116 11.41 -5.11 7.63
C PRO A 116 10.02 -4.52 7.89
N LEU A 117 9.96 -3.40 8.59
CA LEU A 117 8.69 -2.71 8.88
C LEU A 117 7.93 -2.33 7.60
N ILE A 118 8.65 -1.76 6.65
CA ILE A 118 8.16 -1.46 5.30
C ILE A 118 9.27 -1.90 4.34
N TYR A 119 8.92 -2.70 3.34
CA TYR A 119 9.89 -3.15 2.35
C TYR A 119 9.25 -3.32 0.97
N ALA A 120 10.08 -3.36 -0.05
CA ALA A 120 9.70 -3.61 -1.43
C ALA A 120 10.77 -4.46 -2.10
N VAL A 121 10.36 -5.35 -2.98
CA VAL A 121 11.26 -6.18 -3.79
C VAL A 121 10.84 -6.01 -5.25
N ASP A 122 11.80 -5.67 -6.10
CA ASP A 122 11.59 -5.49 -7.55
C ASP A 122 10.38 -4.61 -7.88
N ALA A 123 10.20 -3.52 -7.12
CA ALA A 123 9.07 -2.62 -7.23
C ALA A 123 9.54 -1.19 -7.55
N GLU A 124 8.72 -0.48 -8.33
CA GLU A 124 8.98 0.88 -8.77
C GLU A 124 7.79 1.80 -8.48
N ASN A 125 8.02 3.10 -8.52
CA ASN A 125 6.98 4.12 -8.37
C ASN A 125 6.19 3.96 -7.05
N ILE A 126 6.93 3.89 -5.94
CA ILE A 126 6.38 3.78 -4.58
C ILE A 126 6.43 5.16 -3.92
N THR A 127 5.34 5.54 -3.27
CA THR A 127 5.23 6.81 -2.56
C THR A 127 4.67 6.61 -1.16
N ILE A 128 5.28 7.28 -0.19
CA ILE A 128 4.73 7.44 1.16
C ILE A 128 4.65 8.94 1.40
N LYS A 129 3.47 9.45 1.73
CA LYS A 129 3.23 10.89 1.89
C LYS A 129 2.15 11.17 2.93
N GLY A 130 2.03 12.43 3.32
CA GLY A 130 0.99 12.94 4.20
C GLY A 130 1.54 13.58 5.46
N ASP A 131 0.63 13.98 6.34
CA ASP A 131 0.91 14.69 7.59
C ASP A 131 0.72 13.80 8.84
N GLY A 132 0.61 12.49 8.64
CA GLY A 132 0.51 11.49 9.71
C GLY A 132 1.85 11.03 10.23
N ASP A 133 1.80 10.19 11.25
CA ASP A 133 2.97 9.74 12.01
C ASP A 133 3.23 8.24 11.85
N PHE A 134 4.49 7.84 12.09
CA PHE A 134 4.92 6.47 12.27
C PHE A 134 5.40 6.27 13.71
N THR A 135 4.91 5.22 14.36
CA THR A 135 5.42 4.81 15.68
C THR A 135 6.13 3.48 15.55
N PHE A 136 7.40 3.48 15.91
CA PHE A 136 8.27 2.32 15.85
C PHE A 136 8.36 1.64 17.22
N PRO A 137 8.47 0.31 17.27
CA PRO A 137 8.68 -0.39 18.53
C PRO A 137 10.04 -0.03 19.13
N VAL A 138 10.05 0.25 20.44
CA VAL A 138 11.30 0.42 21.20
C VAL A 138 11.60 -0.92 21.88
N PHE A 139 12.57 -1.65 21.33
CA PHE A 139 13.04 -2.88 21.95
C PHE A 139 14.06 -2.53 23.03
N THR A 140 13.68 -2.71 24.28
CA THR A 140 14.64 -2.65 25.38
C THR A 140 15.30 -4.03 25.49
N VAL A 141 16.60 -4.09 25.21
CA VAL A 141 17.40 -5.29 25.51
C VAL A 141 17.66 -5.27 27.00
N ALA A 142 17.03 -6.22 27.68
CA ALA A 142 17.28 -6.46 29.11
C ALA A 142 18.58 -7.26 29.31
#